data_c36d6f05b440ccd4326a7a58baaddad1
#
_entry.id   c36d6f05b440ccd4326a7a58baaddad1
#
_cell.length_a   1.000
_cell.length_b   1.000
_cell.length_c   1.000
_cell.angle_alpha   90.00
_cell.angle_beta   90.00
_cell.angle_gamma   90.00
#
_symmetry.space_group_name_H-M   'P 1'
#
loop_
_entity.id
_entity.type
_entity.pdbx_description
1 polymer ?
#
loop_
_entity_poly.entity_id
_entity_poly.type
_entity_poly.pdbx_seq_one_letter_code
_entity_poly.pdbx_strand_id
1 'polypeptide(L)'
;MKVQKFSVSDANLVRSPGQDADIFVGNLVDERNGGPVTIGYGRYAPNQSLTETMAVDDTMIILDGRLSVSTSDGTVTAGKGDIVYMPKGQSVTIATEGEGALTAYVTYPHWAEVHQSASDTRRGD
;
A
#
# COMPACT_ATOMS: atom_id res chain seq x y z
N MET A 1 -4.51 -1.29 25.81
CA MET A 1 -4.39 -0.78 24.43
C MET A 1 -5.10 0.55 24.32
N LYS A 2 -4.55 1.50 23.63
CA LYS A 2 -5.13 2.82 23.57
C LYS A 2 -5.47 3.23 22.14
N VAL A 3 -6.42 4.14 22.02
CA VAL A 3 -6.78 4.72 20.74
C VAL A 3 -5.65 5.62 20.27
N GLN A 4 -5.30 5.52 18.99
CA GLN A 4 -4.23 6.32 18.39
C GLN A 4 -4.75 7.00 17.15
N LYS A 5 -4.21 8.17 16.86
CA LYS A 5 -4.53 8.94 15.66
C LYS A 5 -3.23 9.19 14.90
N PHE A 6 -3.30 9.03 13.57
CA PHE A 6 -2.17 9.30 12.69
C PHE A 6 -2.58 10.26 11.59
N SER A 7 -1.64 11.06 11.13
CA SER A 7 -1.80 11.92 9.97
C SER A 7 -0.78 11.50 8.91
N VAL A 8 -0.98 11.91 7.67
CA VAL A 8 -0.08 11.56 6.58
C VAL A 8 1.36 11.93 6.91
N SER A 9 1.56 13.08 7.56
CA SER A 9 2.90 13.56 7.92
C SER A 9 3.60 12.68 8.94
N ASP A 10 2.88 11.79 9.61
CA ASP A 10 3.50 10.84 10.56
C ASP A 10 4.17 9.68 9.85
N ALA A 11 3.84 9.44 8.59
CA ALA A 11 4.39 8.31 7.84
C ALA A 11 5.77 8.64 7.30
N ASN A 12 6.70 7.73 7.48
CA ASN A 12 8.00 7.81 6.85
C ASN A 12 7.90 7.04 5.53
N LEU A 13 7.61 7.75 4.46
CA LEU A 13 7.37 7.14 3.15
C LEU A 13 8.68 6.76 2.50
N VAL A 14 8.84 5.49 2.21
CA VAL A 14 10.01 4.95 1.52
C VAL A 14 9.53 4.18 0.30
N ARG A 15 10.41 4.04 -0.70
CA ARG A 15 10.05 3.29 -1.91
C ARG A 15 9.62 1.90 -1.53
N SER A 16 8.46 1.48 -2.05
CA SER A 16 7.95 0.13 -1.81
C SER A 16 8.97 -0.88 -2.30
N PRO A 17 9.38 -1.85 -1.46
CA PRO A 17 10.47 -2.75 -1.81
C PRO A 17 10.12 -3.71 -2.94
N GLY A 18 11.16 -4.16 -3.63
CA GLY A 18 11.04 -5.17 -4.68
C GLY A 18 10.59 -4.66 -6.03
N GLN A 19 10.56 -3.34 -6.23
CA GLN A 19 10.12 -2.76 -7.49
C GLN A 19 10.74 -1.38 -7.69
N ASP A 20 10.68 -0.86 -8.92
CA ASP A 20 11.36 0.39 -9.29
C ASP A 20 10.42 1.57 -9.51
N ALA A 21 9.11 1.35 -9.49
CA ALA A 21 8.16 2.44 -9.67
C ALA A 21 8.25 3.43 -8.51
N ASP A 22 7.87 4.67 -8.77
CA ASP A 22 7.86 5.72 -7.74
C ASP A 22 6.57 5.60 -6.93
N ILE A 23 6.53 4.56 -6.14
CA ILE A 23 5.46 4.23 -5.21
C ILE A 23 6.10 4.11 -3.84
N PHE A 24 5.63 4.94 -2.91
CA PHE A 24 6.22 5.06 -1.59
C PHE A 24 5.19 4.71 -0.54
N VAL A 25 5.61 3.99 0.49
CA VAL A 25 4.73 3.50 1.54
C VAL A 25 5.36 3.72 2.91
N GLY A 26 4.52 3.85 3.91
CA GLY A 26 4.97 3.96 5.29
C GLY A 26 3.96 3.35 6.24
N ASN A 27 4.37 2.29 6.93
CA ASN A 27 3.53 1.63 7.92
C ASN A 27 3.55 2.42 9.22
N LEU A 28 2.37 2.63 9.79
CA LEU A 28 2.22 3.28 11.10
C LEU A 28 1.79 2.29 12.15
N VAL A 29 1.01 1.29 11.77
CA VAL A 29 0.62 0.18 12.63
C VAL A 29 0.99 -1.10 11.92
N ASP A 30 1.70 -1.98 12.59
CA ASP A 30 2.05 -3.29 12.02
C ASP A 30 2.24 -4.29 13.16
N GLU A 31 2.86 -5.43 12.87
CA GLU A 31 2.98 -6.49 13.86
C GLU A 31 3.72 -6.05 15.13
N ARG A 32 4.55 -5.01 15.05
CA ARG A 32 5.25 -4.48 16.21
C ARG A 32 4.30 -3.86 17.23
N ASN A 33 3.10 -3.48 16.81
CA ASN A 33 2.08 -2.91 17.67
C ASN A 33 1.21 -3.97 18.34
N GLY A 34 1.35 -5.24 17.94
CA GLY A 34 0.64 -6.34 18.57
C GLY A 34 -0.77 -6.61 18.06
N GLY A 35 -1.28 -5.78 17.16
CA GLY A 35 -2.60 -5.99 16.58
C GLY A 35 -2.53 -6.85 15.32
N PRO A 36 -3.67 -7.15 14.69
CA PRO A 36 -3.72 -8.09 13.57
C PRO A 36 -3.56 -7.46 12.19
N VAL A 37 -3.53 -6.14 12.09
CA VAL A 37 -3.54 -5.45 10.81
C VAL A 37 -2.33 -4.54 10.65
N THR A 38 -1.97 -4.28 9.39
CA THR A 38 -1.02 -3.23 9.05
C THR A 38 -1.81 -2.05 8.49
N ILE A 39 -1.52 -0.86 8.98
CA ILE A 39 -2.15 0.38 8.53
C ILE A 39 -1.05 1.36 8.17
N GLY A 40 -1.19 2.01 7.04
CA GLY A 40 -0.23 3.00 6.63
C GLY A 40 -0.74 3.90 5.52
N TYR A 41 0.16 4.71 4.99
CA TYR A 41 -0.12 5.59 3.86
C TYR A 41 0.76 5.22 2.67
N GLY A 42 0.25 5.43 1.48
CA GLY A 42 0.97 5.21 0.24
C GLY A 42 0.87 6.43 -0.66
N ARG A 43 1.94 6.73 -1.37
CA ARG A 43 1.97 7.80 -2.34
C ARG A 43 2.46 7.23 -3.67
N TYR A 44 1.65 7.43 -4.69
CA TYR A 44 1.93 6.97 -6.04
C TYR A 44 2.22 8.20 -6.89
N ALA A 45 3.41 8.29 -7.44
CA ALA A 45 3.76 9.39 -8.34
C ALA A 45 2.94 9.29 -9.63
N PRO A 46 2.84 10.37 -10.43
CA PRO A 46 2.18 10.29 -11.73
C PRO A 46 2.86 9.29 -12.65
N ASN A 47 2.06 8.66 -13.51
CA ASN A 47 2.53 7.81 -14.60
C ASN A 47 3.34 6.59 -14.13
N GLN A 48 2.88 5.95 -13.07
CA GLN A 48 3.48 4.74 -12.54
C GLN A 48 2.60 3.53 -12.83
N SER A 49 3.23 2.36 -12.81
CA SER A 49 2.53 1.09 -12.98
C SER A 49 3.25 0.01 -12.18
N LEU A 50 2.48 -0.80 -11.48
CA LEU A 50 3.01 -1.91 -10.68
C LEU A 50 2.09 -3.10 -10.82
N THR A 51 2.65 -4.24 -11.21
CA THR A 51 1.92 -5.50 -11.30
C THR A 51 2.41 -6.43 -10.21
N GLU A 52 1.49 -6.98 -9.44
CA GLU A 52 1.84 -7.90 -8.37
C GLU A 52 0.69 -8.84 -8.06
N THR A 53 1.03 -9.97 -7.42
CA THR A 53 0.03 -10.87 -6.86
C THR A 53 -0.08 -10.53 -5.38
N MET A 54 -1.30 -10.28 -4.92
CA MET A 54 -1.53 -9.83 -3.55
C MET A 54 -1.17 -10.94 -2.57
N ALA A 55 -0.21 -10.65 -1.69
CA ALA A 55 0.20 -11.58 -0.63
C ALA A 55 -0.74 -11.53 0.58
N VAL A 56 -1.53 -10.48 0.68
CA VAL A 56 -2.45 -10.22 1.81
C VAL A 56 -3.73 -9.63 1.26
N ASP A 57 -4.78 -9.62 2.08
CA ASP A 57 -5.97 -8.81 1.81
C ASP A 57 -5.61 -7.36 2.03
N ASP A 58 -5.85 -6.52 1.04
CA ASP A 58 -5.45 -5.11 1.08
C ASP A 58 -6.65 -4.23 0.76
N THR A 59 -6.97 -3.33 1.68
CA THR A 59 -8.00 -2.32 1.47
C THR A 59 -7.31 -0.98 1.33
N MET A 60 -7.51 -0.35 0.20
CA MET A 60 -6.88 0.92 -0.13
C MET A 60 -7.94 2.01 -0.22
N ILE A 61 -7.73 3.10 0.49
CA ILE A 61 -8.65 4.25 0.50
C ILE A 61 -7.93 5.39 -0.21
N ILE A 62 -8.55 5.93 -1.26
CA ILE A 62 -7.95 7.02 -2.02
C ILE A 62 -8.25 8.33 -1.29
N LEU A 63 -7.20 9.01 -0.85
CA LEU A 63 -7.34 10.27 -0.12
C LEU A 63 -7.24 11.48 -1.06
N ASP A 64 -6.48 11.33 -2.14
CA ASP A 64 -6.31 12.40 -3.12
C ASP A 64 -5.82 11.78 -4.42
N GLY A 65 -6.09 12.45 -5.54
CA GLY A 65 -5.68 11.97 -6.85
C GLY A 65 -6.54 10.83 -7.37
N ARG A 66 -5.94 9.98 -8.17
CA ARG A 66 -6.67 8.93 -8.89
C ARG A 66 -5.74 7.81 -9.28
N LEU A 67 -6.22 6.58 -9.18
CA LEU A 67 -5.49 5.42 -9.71
C LEU A 67 -6.47 4.41 -10.28
N SER A 68 -5.93 3.47 -11.03
CA SER A 68 -6.71 2.35 -11.54
C SER A 68 -6.10 1.04 -11.07
N VAL A 69 -6.95 0.03 -10.94
CA VAL A 69 -6.53 -1.33 -10.62
C VAL A 69 -7.16 -2.25 -11.63
N SER A 70 -6.31 -2.98 -12.34
CA SER A 70 -6.72 -3.89 -13.42
C SER A 70 -6.47 -5.33 -13.01
N THR A 71 -7.41 -6.19 -13.37
CA THR A 71 -7.27 -7.65 -13.22
C THR A 71 -7.71 -8.26 -14.56
N SER A 72 -7.70 -9.60 -14.62
CA SER A 72 -8.23 -10.30 -15.80
C SER A 72 -9.72 -10.00 -16.05
N ASP A 73 -10.44 -9.56 -15.00
CA ASP A 73 -11.87 -9.28 -15.10
C ASP A 73 -12.18 -7.86 -15.54
N GLY A 74 -11.18 -6.99 -15.63
CA GLY A 74 -11.38 -5.61 -16.05
C GLY A 74 -10.63 -4.62 -15.20
N THR A 75 -10.96 -3.35 -15.35
CA THR A 75 -10.29 -2.25 -14.68
C THR A 75 -11.28 -1.43 -13.86
N VAL A 76 -10.93 -1.11 -12.63
CA VAL A 76 -11.65 -0.13 -11.83
C VAL A 76 -10.78 1.10 -11.67
N THR A 77 -11.40 2.27 -11.68
CA THR A 77 -10.71 3.53 -11.46
C THR A 77 -11.26 4.17 -10.19
N ALA A 78 -10.38 4.60 -9.32
CA ALA A 78 -10.75 5.11 -8.00
C ALA A 78 -10.16 6.50 -7.79
N GLY A 79 -10.97 7.39 -7.26
CA GLY A 79 -10.57 8.75 -6.90
C GLY A 79 -10.85 9.01 -5.43
N LYS A 80 -10.68 10.26 -5.03
CA LYS A 80 -10.78 10.70 -3.65
C LYS A 80 -12.06 10.19 -2.99
N GLY A 81 -11.90 9.48 -1.87
CA GLY A 81 -13.01 8.92 -1.10
C GLY A 81 -13.40 7.51 -1.48
N ASP A 82 -12.86 6.98 -2.57
CA ASP A 82 -13.17 5.61 -3.01
C ASP A 82 -12.32 4.60 -2.26
N ILE A 83 -12.87 3.41 -2.11
CA ILE A 83 -12.19 2.28 -1.47
C ILE A 83 -12.00 1.19 -2.52
N VAL A 84 -10.79 0.66 -2.62
CA VAL A 84 -10.47 -0.49 -3.48
C VAL A 84 -10.07 -1.65 -2.59
N TYR A 85 -10.73 -2.78 -2.78
CA TYR A 85 -10.38 -4.00 -2.06
C TYR A 85 -9.67 -4.96 -3.01
N MET A 86 -8.46 -5.37 -2.63
CA MET A 86 -7.65 -6.31 -3.41
C MET A 86 -7.45 -7.57 -2.57
N PRO A 87 -8.18 -8.65 -2.88
CA PRO A 87 -8.09 -9.86 -2.08
C PRO A 87 -6.77 -10.61 -2.29
N LYS A 88 -6.33 -11.26 -1.25
CA LYS A 88 -5.15 -12.12 -1.28
C LYS A 88 -5.25 -13.10 -2.44
N GLY A 89 -4.16 -13.28 -3.17
CA GLY A 89 -4.06 -14.21 -4.29
C GLY A 89 -4.43 -13.61 -5.64
N GLN A 90 -5.05 -12.44 -5.64
CA GLN A 90 -5.44 -11.78 -6.89
C GLN A 90 -4.21 -11.11 -7.51
N SER A 91 -4.03 -11.32 -8.82
CA SER A 91 -3.00 -10.61 -9.57
C SER A 91 -3.59 -9.28 -10.05
N VAL A 92 -2.92 -8.18 -9.74
CA VAL A 92 -3.42 -6.84 -10.04
C VAL A 92 -2.33 -6.00 -10.72
N THR A 93 -2.77 -5.03 -11.51
CA THR A 93 -1.90 -3.96 -12.00
C THR A 93 -2.46 -2.64 -11.47
N ILE A 94 -1.69 -1.96 -10.65
CA ILE A 94 -2.05 -0.65 -10.11
C ILE A 94 -1.34 0.40 -10.95
N ALA A 95 -2.08 1.38 -11.46
CA ALA A 95 -1.49 2.38 -12.35
C ALA A 95 -2.01 3.77 -12.04
N THR A 96 -1.14 4.76 -12.21
CA THR A 96 -1.50 6.17 -12.14
C THR A 96 -1.20 6.85 -13.46
N GLU A 97 -1.88 7.96 -13.70
CA GLU A 97 -1.65 8.83 -14.84
C GLU A 97 -1.17 10.19 -14.36
N GLY A 98 -1.66 11.26 -14.97
CA GLY A 98 -1.09 12.59 -14.78
C GLY A 98 -1.10 13.16 -13.37
N GLU A 99 -1.95 12.67 -12.48
CA GLU A 99 -2.06 13.31 -11.16
C GLU A 99 -1.53 12.46 -10.00
N GLY A 100 -1.22 11.20 -10.22
CA GLY A 100 -0.78 10.35 -9.13
C GLY A 100 -1.89 10.14 -8.10
N ALA A 101 -1.53 9.59 -6.93
CA ALA A 101 -2.52 9.31 -5.89
C ALA A 101 -1.88 9.28 -4.50
N LEU A 102 -2.65 9.67 -3.50
CA LEU A 102 -2.32 9.49 -2.09
C LEU A 102 -3.36 8.54 -1.51
N THR A 103 -2.90 7.53 -0.80
CA THR A 103 -3.79 6.49 -0.26
C THR A 103 -3.52 6.24 1.22
N ALA A 104 -4.52 5.68 1.89
CA ALA A 104 -4.32 4.98 3.14
C ALA A 104 -4.61 3.51 2.88
N TYR A 105 -3.93 2.60 3.56
CA TYR A 105 -4.17 1.17 3.36
C TYR A 105 -4.28 0.45 4.69
N VAL A 106 -5.05 -0.65 4.65
CA VAL A 106 -5.18 -1.59 5.76
C VAL A 106 -5.00 -2.97 5.17
N THR A 107 -4.07 -3.75 5.70
CA THR A 107 -3.86 -5.12 5.23
C THR A 107 -4.10 -6.13 6.35
N TYR A 108 -4.56 -7.32 5.95
CA TYR A 108 -4.70 -8.45 6.85
C TYR A 108 -4.34 -9.74 6.09
N PRO A 109 -3.46 -10.59 6.61
CA PRO A 109 -2.61 -10.34 7.77
C PRO A 109 -1.63 -9.19 7.52
N HIS A 110 -0.64 -9.06 8.36
CA HIS A 110 0.33 -8.00 8.20
C HIS A 110 1.01 -8.04 6.84
N TRP A 111 1.17 -6.85 6.23
CA TRP A 111 1.93 -6.73 5.01
C TRP A 111 3.41 -6.87 5.35
N ALA A 112 3.97 -7.99 4.97
CA ALA A 112 5.31 -8.39 5.39
C ALA A 112 6.43 -7.75 4.56
N GLU A 113 6.10 -7.14 3.41
CA GLU A 113 7.13 -6.67 2.49
C GLU A 113 8.07 -5.66 3.10
N VAL A 114 7.56 -4.61 3.71
CA VAL A 114 8.39 -3.59 4.35
C VAL A 114 9.16 -4.19 5.52
N HIS A 115 8.48 -4.96 6.33
CA HIS A 115 9.07 -5.66 7.44
C HIS A 115 10.15 -6.63 6.99
N GLN A 116 9.85 -7.38 5.94
CA GLN A 116 10.77 -8.35 5.39
C GLN A 116 12.05 -7.68 4.89
N SER A 117 11.94 -6.53 4.25
CA SER A 117 13.11 -5.76 3.83
C SER A 117 13.96 -5.37 5.02
N ALA A 118 13.35 -4.90 6.11
CA ALA A 118 14.09 -4.57 7.33
C ALA A 118 14.72 -5.80 7.94
N SER A 119 14.00 -6.93 7.95
CA SER A 119 14.52 -8.19 8.45
C SER A 119 15.69 -8.69 7.61
N ASP A 120 15.58 -8.57 6.30
CA ASP A 120 16.65 -8.99 5.40
C ASP A 120 17.92 -8.19 5.66
N THR A 121 17.78 -6.91 5.92
CA THR A 121 18.91 -6.07 6.29
C THR A 121 19.60 -6.60 7.54
N ARG A 122 18.81 -7.00 8.53
CA ARG A 122 19.36 -7.56 9.78
C ARG A 122 19.96 -8.94 9.58
N ARG A 123 19.30 -9.76 8.76
CA ARG A 123 19.76 -11.12 8.52
C ARG A 123 20.97 -11.18 7.63
N GLY A 124 21.14 -10.19 6.80
CA GLY A 124 22.36 -10.07 6.00
C GLY A 124 23.60 -9.90 6.88
N ASP A 125 23.36 -9.71 8.12
CA ASP A 125 24.40 -9.57 9.12
C ASP A 125 25.21 -10.85 9.31
#